data_c7ee350ca25eed21d556b0da828d2a7a
#
_entry.id   c7ee350ca25eed21d556b0da828d2a7a
#
_cell.length_a   1.000
_cell.length_b   1.000
_cell.length_c   1.000
_cell.angle_alpha   90.00
_cell.angle_beta   90.00
_cell.angle_gamma   90.00
#
_symmetry.space_group_name_H-M   'P 1'
#
loop_
_entity.id
_entity.type
_entity.pdbx_description
1 polymer ?
#
loop_
_entity_poly.entity_id
_entity_poly.type
_entity_poly.pdbx_seq_one_letter_code
_entity_poly.pdbx_strand_id
1 'polypeptide(L)'
;MDNITTERFNGVNLSWLDKGQGKAVVFVPGSNGDYRAWLQQIDEFSKHFRAISVSRRFQFPGKYQNGGSSTVDENVDDIKQLVDHLQLDKFSLVGHSFGGYVALAFAEKYPHLIDKLILEEPTVFPFLMTKAFNPLKLIPLLFKDFAAATSFMRTGIRGIKPTRKHLSNNKIEKAKLSFANGIIGHPVTLDELNPVMLQGLDDNIKTFAAESKTAFAYPLTIESMRKMKVKTLLLESDKSPNWFAYICKNLARTLPDAKLVSIEAPTHWLHLDSPVEFNRVVMNFISEA
;
A
#
# COMPACT_ATOMS: atom_id res chain seq x y z
N MET A 1 -17.78 18.74 7.14
CA MET A 1 -16.43 18.18 7.32
C MET A 1 -16.62 16.79 7.88
N ASP A 2 -16.10 15.77 7.22
CA ASP A 2 -16.17 14.40 7.72
C ASP A 2 -15.41 14.32 9.05
N ASN A 3 -16.04 13.73 10.07
CA ASN A 3 -15.45 13.62 11.40
C ASN A 3 -14.39 12.53 11.39
N ILE A 4 -13.11 12.93 11.50
CA ILE A 4 -12.00 12.03 11.67
C ILE A 4 -11.88 11.68 13.15
N THR A 5 -11.82 10.38 13.43
CA THR A 5 -11.52 9.88 14.78
C THR A 5 -10.03 9.64 14.90
N THR A 6 -9.47 9.98 16.05
CA THR A 6 -8.06 9.69 16.37
C THR A 6 -7.99 9.08 17.77
N GLU A 7 -7.38 7.92 17.87
CA GLU A 7 -7.14 7.23 19.14
C GLU A 7 -5.73 6.67 19.23
N ARG A 8 -5.30 6.36 20.46
CA ARG A 8 -3.95 5.87 20.72
C ARG A 8 -3.93 4.35 20.83
N PHE A 9 -3.23 3.69 19.92
CA PHE A 9 -2.99 2.25 19.91
C PHE A 9 -1.49 1.98 19.88
N ASN A 10 -1.00 0.97 20.63
CA ASN A 10 0.41 0.57 20.64
C ASN A 10 1.40 1.74 20.83
N GLY A 11 0.99 2.76 21.57
CA GLY A 11 1.84 3.94 21.82
C GLY A 11 1.86 4.99 20.71
N VAL A 12 1.13 4.79 19.61
CA VAL A 12 1.01 5.73 18.49
C VAL A 12 -0.45 6.14 18.28
N ASN A 13 -0.68 7.31 17.72
CA ASN A 13 -2.00 7.74 17.31
C ASN A 13 -2.30 7.17 15.93
N LEU A 14 -3.45 6.52 15.80
CA LEU A 14 -4.07 6.17 14.52
C LEU A 14 -5.27 7.07 14.30
N SER A 15 -5.48 7.43 13.05
CA SER A 15 -6.63 8.23 12.65
C SER A 15 -7.39 7.53 11.54
N TRP A 16 -8.70 7.67 11.53
CA TRP A 16 -9.53 7.07 10.49
C TRP A 16 -10.79 7.89 10.23
N LEU A 17 -11.29 7.74 9.03
CA LEU A 17 -12.61 8.18 8.60
C LEU A 17 -13.50 6.95 8.49
N ASP A 18 -14.69 7.00 9.09
CA ASP A 18 -15.68 5.91 9.09
C ASP A 18 -17.03 6.45 8.60
N LYS A 19 -17.55 5.91 7.50
CA LYS A 19 -18.76 6.40 6.85
C LYS A 19 -19.58 5.25 6.28
N GLY A 20 -20.91 5.41 6.31
CA GLY A 20 -21.83 4.38 5.83
C GLY A 20 -22.14 3.31 6.87
N GLN A 21 -22.80 2.23 6.45
CA GLN A 21 -23.27 1.13 7.30
C GLN A 21 -23.21 -0.21 6.56
N GLY A 22 -23.35 -1.32 7.29
CA GLY A 22 -23.37 -2.67 6.73
C GLY A 22 -22.01 -3.36 6.78
N LYS A 23 -21.69 -4.19 5.76
CA LYS A 23 -20.42 -4.90 5.70
C LYS A 23 -19.26 -3.90 5.64
N ALA A 24 -18.24 -4.11 6.47
CA ALA A 24 -17.11 -3.21 6.54
C ALA A 24 -16.10 -3.42 5.41
N VAL A 25 -15.58 -2.32 4.89
CA VAL A 25 -14.45 -2.26 3.95
C VAL A 25 -13.40 -1.31 4.52
N VAL A 26 -12.21 -1.84 4.81
CA VAL A 26 -11.10 -1.08 5.40
C VAL A 26 -10.06 -0.79 4.33
N PHE A 27 -9.70 0.47 4.16
CA PHE A 27 -8.74 0.96 3.16
C PHE A 27 -7.43 1.37 3.83
N VAL A 28 -6.32 0.77 3.41
CA VAL A 28 -4.97 1.00 3.94
C VAL A 28 -4.10 1.66 2.89
N PRO A 29 -3.65 2.91 3.10
CA PRO A 29 -2.87 3.65 2.13
C PRO A 29 -1.43 3.14 2.01
N GLY A 30 -0.81 3.44 0.87
CA GLY A 30 0.60 3.19 0.61
C GLY A 30 1.54 4.12 1.39
N SER A 31 2.82 4.03 1.07
CA SER A 31 3.83 4.98 1.60
C SER A 31 3.45 6.41 1.25
N ASN A 32 3.63 7.31 2.22
CA ASN A 32 3.29 8.73 2.12
C ASN A 32 1.80 9.05 1.88
N GLY A 33 0.91 8.05 1.84
CA GLY A 33 -0.53 8.26 1.86
C GLY A 33 -1.06 8.28 3.30
N ASP A 34 -2.28 8.79 3.46
CA ASP A 34 -3.07 8.74 4.70
C ASP A 34 -4.54 8.55 4.34
N TYR A 35 -5.46 8.68 5.31
CA TYR A 35 -6.89 8.46 5.07
C TYR A 35 -7.44 9.26 3.87
N ARG A 36 -6.86 10.41 3.54
CA ARG A 36 -7.30 11.29 2.44
C ARG A 36 -7.09 10.66 1.05
N ALA A 37 -6.15 9.73 0.92
CA ALA A 37 -5.92 9.02 -0.34
C ALA A 37 -7.17 8.28 -0.83
N TRP A 38 -8.09 7.92 0.08
CA TRP A 38 -9.26 7.12 -0.23
C TRP A 38 -10.60 7.87 -0.21
N LEU A 39 -10.59 9.22 -0.15
CA LEU A 39 -11.83 9.99 -0.01
C LEU A 39 -12.83 9.72 -1.14
N GLN A 40 -12.36 9.59 -2.39
CA GLN A 40 -13.24 9.26 -3.53
C GLN A 40 -13.86 7.86 -3.39
N GLN A 41 -13.11 6.90 -2.82
CA GLN A 41 -13.59 5.56 -2.52
C GLN A 41 -14.58 5.60 -1.35
N ILE A 42 -14.25 6.31 -0.29
CA ILE A 42 -15.15 6.46 0.88
C ILE A 42 -16.50 7.01 0.47
N ASP A 43 -16.54 8.05 -0.36
CA ASP A 43 -17.80 8.68 -0.81
C ASP A 43 -18.66 7.71 -1.62
N GLU A 44 -18.06 6.85 -2.44
CA GLU A 44 -18.81 5.90 -3.25
C GLU A 44 -19.19 4.64 -2.45
N PHE A 45 -18.22 4.06 -1.73
CA PHE A 45 -18.45 2.82 -0.97
C PHE A 45 -19.40 3.02 0.19
N SER A 46 -19.42 4.18 0.84
CA SER A 46 -20.32 4.46 1.96
C SER A 46 -21.80 4.44 1.60
N LYS A 47 -22.15 4.45 0.32
CA LYS A 47 -23.53 4.28 -0.15
C LYS A 47 -24.05 2.84 0.04
N HIS A 48 -23.14 1.86 0.14
CA HIS A 48 -23.46 0.42 0.14
C HIS A 48 -22.79 -0.36 1.27
N PHE A 49 -21.73 0.18 1.87
CA PHE A 49 -20.87 -0.48 2.85
C PHE A 49 -20.53 0.47 4.01
N ARG A 50 -20.06 -0.06 5.12
CA ARG A 50 -19.33 0.74 6.11
C ARG A 50 -17.89 0.89 5.63
N ALA A 51 -17.55 2.04 5.05
CA ALA A 51 -16.27 2.35 4.44
C ALA A 51 -15.35 3.05 5.46
N ILE A 52 -14.19 2.47 5.74
CA ILE A 52 -13.24 2.93 6.75
C ILE A 52 -11.89 3.17 6.09
N SER A 53 -11.43 4.43 6.06
CA SER A 53 -10.11 4.79 5.55
C SER A 53 -9.19 5.13 6.71
N VAL A 54 -8.02 4.48 6.79
CA VAL A 54 -7.09 4.63 7.91
C VAL A 54 -5.86 5.44 7.54
N SER A 55 -5.33 6.20 8.50
CA SER A 55 -3.96 6.69 8.47
C SER A 55 -3.09 5.71 9.27
N ARG A 56 -2.06 5.15 8.64
CA ARG A 56 -1.12 4.28 9.35
C ARG A 56 -0.28 5.11 10.35
N ARG A 57 0.45 4.44 11.22
CA ARG A 57 1.30 5.11 12.22
C ARG A 57 2.14 6.24 11.63
N PHE A 58 2.17 7.37 12.31
CA PHE A 58 2.90 8.61 11.95
C PHE A 58 2.41 9.34 10.69
N GLN A 59 1.40 8.84 9.98
CA GLN A 59 0.82 9.54 8.84
C GLN A 59 -0.20 10.60 9.33
N PHE A 60 -0.42 11.63 8.53
CA PHE A 60 -1.34 12.72 8.84
C PHE A 60 -2.73 12.19 9.31
N PRO A 61 -3.35 12.79 10.35
CA PRO A 61 -2.91 13.95 11.13
C PRO A 61 -1.81 13.64 12.18
N GLY A 62 -1.36 12.40 12.28
CA GLY A 62 -0.18 12.04 13.06
C GLY A 62 1.08 12.74 12.51
N LYS A 63 2.17 12.65 13.25
CA LYS A 63 3.45 13.21 12.83
C LYS A 63 4.57 12.21 13.07
N TYR A 64 5.46 12.10 12.09
CA TYR A 64 6.65 11.28 12.27
C TYR A 64 7.50 11.78 13.44
N GLN A 65 7.82 10.87 14.35
CA GLN A 65 8.73 11.11 15.45
C GLN A 65 10.11 10.56 15.07
N ASN A 66 11.17 11.36 15.24
CA ASN A 66 12.54 10.93 14.99
C ASN A 66 12.87 9.66 15.77
N GLY A 67 13.31 8.62 15.06
CA GLY A 67 13.56 7.31 15.65
C GLY A 67 12.35 6.39 15.72
N GLY A 68 11.17 6.85 15.31
CA GLY A 68 9.97 6.01 15.21
C GLY A 68 10.17 4.85 14.24
N SER A 69 9.61 3.69 14.57
CA SER A 69 9.60 2.48 13.74
C SER A 69 8.28 2.32 13.02
N SER A 70 8.33 1.87 11.76
CA SER A 70 7.14 1.57 10.95
C SER A 70 7.39 0.29 10.16
N THR A 71 7.49 -0.84 10.87
CA THR A 71 7.60 -2.18 10.27
C THR A 71 6.26 -2.66 9.75
N VAL A 72 6.27 -3.70 8.92
CA VAL A 72 5.03 -4.37 8.49
C VAL A 72 4.29 -4.95 9.70
N ASP A 73 5.01 -5.63 10.64
CA ASP A 73 4.42 -6.18 11.85
C ASP A 73 3.70 -5.14 12.70
N GLU A 74 4.37 -4.01 12.96
CA GLU A 74 3.76 -2.92 13.75
C GLU A 74 2.52 -2.34 13.07
N ASN A 75 2.52 -2.19 11.74
CA ASN A 75 1.34 -1.74 11.01
C ASN A 75 0.22 -2.79 11.04
N VAL A 76 0.54 -4.08 10.97
CA VAL A 76 -0.43 -5.18 11.11
C VAL A 76 -1.07 -5.17 12.51
N ASP A 77 -0.26 -5.01 13.55
CA ASP A 77 -0.75 -4.99 14.94
C ASP A 77 -1.59 -3.72 15.22
N ASP A 78 -1.23 -2.58 14.63
CA ASP A 78 -2.03 -1.35 14.72
C ASP A 78 -3.41 -1.54 14.07
N ILE A 79 -3.45 -2.10 12.84
CA ILE A 79 -4.72 -2.39 12.16
C ILE A 79 -5.53 -3.39 12.97
N LYS A 80 -4.89 -4.41 13.58
CA LYS A 80 -5.59 -5.40 14.42
C LYS A 80 -6.26 -4.72 15.61
N GLN A 81 -5.58 -3.82 16.30
CA GLN A 81 -6.18 -3.10 17.41
C GLN A 81 -7.31 -2.16 16.97
N LEU A 82 -7.15 -1.50 15.83
CA LEU A 82 -8.22 -0.66 15.27
C LEU A 82 -9.47 -1.48 14.94
N VAL A 83 -9.34 -2.62 14.26
CA VAL A 83 -10.51 -3.43 13.87
C VAL A 83 -11.19 -4.07 15.10
N ASP A 84 -10.43 -4.40 16.15
CA ASP A 84 -10.98 -4.86 17.44
C ASP A 84 -11.75 -3.75 18.15
N HIS A 85 -11.19 -2.53 18.19
CA HIS A 85 -11.82 -1.35 18.74
C HIS A 85 -13.15 -1.03 18.02
N LEU A 86 -13.17 -1.16 16.69
CA LEU A 86 -14.35 -0.97 15.85
C LEU A 86 -15.31 -2.16 15.85
N GLN A 87 -14.97 -3.24 16.56
CA GLN A 87 -15.74 -4.48 16.67
C GLN A 87 -16.07 -5.10 15.31
N LEU A 88 -15.08 -5.19 14.43
CA LEU A 88 -15.24 -5.79 13.10
C LEU A 88 -14.97 -7.31 13.17
N ASP A 89 -16.02 -8.12 13.12
CA ASP A 89 -15.90 -9.58 13.12
C ASP A 89 -15.35 -10.12 11.80
N LYS A 90 -15.81 -9.55 10.66
CA LYS A 90 -15.34 -9.90 9.32
C LYS A 90 -15.49 -8.71 8.39
N PHE A 91 -14.44 -8.43 7.60
CA PHE A 91 -14.40 -7.26 6.72
C PHE A 91 -13.59 -7.50 5.44
N SER A 92 -13.84 -6.69 4.42
CA SER A 92 -12.99 -6.63 3.24
C SER A 92 -11.84 -5.67 3.49
N LEU A 93 -10.62 -6.07 3.10
CA LEU A 93 -9.41 -5.29 3.32
C LEU A 93 -8.81 -4.88 1.98
N VAL A 94 -8.70 -3.58 1.75
CA VAL A 94 -8.12 -2.96 0.55
C VAL A 94 -6.79 -2.33 0.91
N GLY A 95 -5.73 -2.68 0.22
CA GLY A 95 -4.41 -2.11 0.46
C GLY A 95 -3.70 -1.69 -0.82
N HIS A 96 -3.13 -0.47 -0.81
CA HIS A 96 -2.33 0.06 -1.90
C HIS A 96 -0.83 -0.01 -1.57
N SER A 97 0.00 -0.44 -2.51
CA SER A 97 1.46 -0.33 -2.42
C SER A 97 2.02 -0.97 -1.12
N PHE A 98 2.70 -0.22 -0.26
CA PHE A 98 3.14 -0.68 1.06
C PHE A 98 1.96 -1.06 1.96
N GLY A 99 0.85 -0.32 1.91
CA GLY A 99 -0.41 -0.72 2.57
C GLY A 99 -0.97 -2.03 2.03
N GLY A 100 -0.75 -2.35 0.75
CA GLY A 100 -1.06 -3.66 0.17
C GLY A 100 -0.19 -4.78 0.74
N TYR A 101 1.08 -4.50 1.02
CA TYR A 101 1.94 -5.47 1.72
C TYR A 101 1.49 -5.70 3.17
N VAL A 102 1.12 -4.63 3.88
CA VAL A 102 0.55 -4.72 5.22
C VAL A 102 -0.77 -5.50 5.21
N ALA A 103 -1.65 -5.24 4.23
CA ALA A 103 -2.93 -5.95 4.09
C ALA A 103 -2.73 -7.46 3.82
N LEU A 104 -1.77 -7.83 2.96
CA LEU A 104 -1.42 -9.23 2.71
C LEU A 104 -0.89 -9.91 3.97
N ALA A 105 0.01 -9.24 4.70
CA ALA A 105 0.54 -9.74 5.97
C ALA A 105 -0.54 -9.88 7.05
N PHE A 106 -1.48 -8.93 7.10
CA PHE A 106 -2.65 -9.02 7.97
C PHE A 106 -3.52 -10.23 7.63
N ALA A 107 -3.81 -10.44 6.35
CA ALA A 107 -4.62 -11.57 5.90
C ALA A 107 -3.93 -12.93 6.14
N GLU A 108 -2.60 -13.00 6.08
CA GLU A 108 -1.84 -14.19 6.45
C GLU A 108 -1.94 -14.48 7.95
N LYS A 109 -1.82 -13.44 8.79
CA LYS A 109 -1.83 -13.57 10.26
C LYS A 109 -3.25 -13.78 10.83
N TYR A 110 -4.27 -13.14 10.24
CA TYR A 110 -5.66 -13.14 10.70
C TYR A 110 -6.67 -13.48 9.59
N PRO A 111 -6.53 -14.64 8.90
CA PRO A 111 -7.37 -14.97 7.74
C PRO A 111 -8.86 -15.08 8.07
N HIS A 112 -9.22 -15.39 9.30
CA HIS A 112 -10.61 -15.54 9.75
C HIS A 112 -11.36 -14.20 9.82
N LEU A 113 -10.65 -13.05 9.92
CA LEU A 113 -11.23 -11.71 9.93
C LEU A 113 -11.47 -11.15 8.52
N ILE A 114 -10.90 -11.77 7.48
CA ILE A 114 -10.94 -11.23 6.12
C ILE A 114 -12.04 -11.92 5.31
N ASP A 115 -12.98 -11.13 4.80
CA ASP A 115 -13.98 -11.58 3.82
C ASP A 115 -13.40 -11.62 2.41
N LYS A 116 -12.87 -10.50 1.96
CA LYS A 116 -12.18 -10.34 0.67
C LYS A 116 -10.90 -9.51 0.87
N LEU A 117 -9.86 -9.87 0.15
CA LEU A 117 -8.60 -9.11 0.13
C LEU A 117 -8.41 -8.44 -1.23
N ILE A 118 -8.19 -7.14 -1.24
CA ILE A 118 -7.94 -6.37 -2.46
C ILE A 118 -6.57 -5.70 -2.37
N LEU A 119 -5.70 -5.99 -3.32
CA LEU A 119 -4.31 -5.54 -3.33
C LEU A 119 -4.04 -4.75 -4.61
N GLU A 120 -3.88 -3.45 -4.47
CA GLU A 120 -3.50 -2.54 -5.54
C GLU A 120 -1.98 -2.38 -5.56
N GLU A 121 -1.34 -2.97 -6.57
CA GLU A 121 0.11 -2.93 -6.79
C GLU A 121 0.94 -3.08 -5.51
N PRO A 122 0.77 -4.15 -4.73
CA PRO A 122 1.40 -4.30 -3.42
C PRO A 122 2.91 -4.49 -3.55
N THR A 123 3.69 -3.93 -2.61
CA THR A 123 5.15 -4.04 -2.57
C THR A 123 5.63 -5.33 -1.90
N VAL A 124 5.25 -6.50 -2.41
CA VAL A 124 5.60 -7.80 -1.82
C VAL A 124 7.02 -8.21 -2.20
N PHE A 125 7.98 -7.76 -1.42
CA PHE A 125 9.41 -7.92 -1.69
C PHE A 125 9.93 -9.37 -1.79
N PRO A 126 9.36 -10.40 -1.12
CA PRO A 126 9.80 -11.78 -1.29
C PRO A 126 9.86 -12.30 -2.73
N PHE A 127 9.08 -11.72 -3.67
CA PHE A 127 9.16 -12.05 -5.09
C PHE A 127 10.35 -11.43 -5.80
N LEU A 128 10.89 -10.34 -5.28
CA LEU A 128 12.02 -9.61 -5.87
C LEU A 128 13.34 -9.99 -5.20
N MET A 129 13.34 -10.07 -3.88
CA MET A 129 14.53 -10.40 -3.09
C MET A 129 14.18 -10.82 -1.66
N THR A 130 15.09 -11.55 -1.00
CA THR A 130 14.91 -12.01 0.39
C THR A 130 15.81 -11.24 1.35
N LYS A 131 15.28 -10.80 2.49
CA LYS A 131 15.92 -10.35 3.74
C LYS A 131 16.71 -9.03 3.76
N ALA A 132 17.20 -8.48 2.66
CA ALA A 132 17.83 -7.15 2.61
C ALA A 132 18.15 -6.79 1.15
N PHE A 133 18.22 -5.49 0.84
CA PHE A 133 18.64 -5.06 -0.48
C PHE A 133 20.08 -5.52 -0.77
N ASN A 134 20.20 -6.54 -1.60
CA ASN A 134 21.49 -7.01 -2.13
C ASN A 134 21.39 -7.12 -3.66
N PRO A 135 22.10 -6.27 -4.42
CA PRO A 135 22.03 -6.26 -5.89
C PRO A 135 22.35 -7.63 -6.51
N LEU A 136 23.24 -8.44 -5.90
CA LEU A 136 23.59 -9.77 -6.39
C LEU A 136 22.39 -10.73 -6.35
N LYS A 137 21.43 -10.52 -5.44
CA LYS A 137 20.20 -11.31 -5.35
C LYS A 137 19.19 -10.97 -6.44
N LEU A 138 19.38 -9.88 -7.19
CA LEU A 138 18.60 -9.55 -8.38
C LEU A 138 19.06 -10.28 -9.64
N ILE A 139 20.25 -10.91 -9.61
CA ILE A 139 20.77 -11.65 -10.78
C ILE A 139 19.76 -12.68 -11.30
N PRO A 140 19.14 -13.55 -10.46
CA PRO A 140 18.12 -14.48 -10.94
C PRO A 140 16.91 -13.79 -11.56
N LEU A 141 16.52 -12.61 -11.05
CA LEU A 141 15.40 -11.85 -11.60
C LEU A 141 15.74 -11.27 -12.99
N LEU A 142 17.00 -10.88 -13.25
CA LEU A 142 17.43 -10.43 -14.58
C LEU A 142 17.21 -11.49 -15.66
N PHE A 143 17.36 -12.77 -15.31
CA PHE A 143 17.11 -13.88 -16.25
C PHE A 143 15.63 -14.29 -16.32
N LYS A 144 14.84 -14.06 -15.27
CA LYS A 144 13.42 -14.40 -15.23
C LYS A 144 12.53 -13.33 -15.85
N ASP A 145 12.83 -12.06 -15.56
CA ASP A 145 12.12 -10.90 -16.06
C ASP A 145 13.04 -9.67 -16.04
N PHE A 146 13.69 -9.43 -17.15
CA PHE A 146 14.66 -8.34 -17.31
C PHE A 146 14.00 -6.96 -17.11
N ALA A 147 12.76 -6.79 -17.58
CA ALA A 147 12.03 -5.53 -17.46
C ALA A 147 11.69 -5.24 -15.99
N ALA A 148 11.21 -6.22 -15.25
CA ALA A 148 10.94 -6.07 -13.81
C ALA A 148 12.23 -5.79 -13.03
N ALA A 149 13.31 -6.53 -13.28
CA ALA A 149 14.59 -6.36 -12.60
C ALA A 149 15.18 -4.95 -12.81
N THR A 150 15.25 -4.51 -14.07
CA THR A 150 15.79 -3.18 -14.41
C THR A 150 14.91 -2.04 -13.91
N SER A 151 13.59 -2.20 -13.97
CA SER A 151 12.60 -1.27 -13.43
C SER A 151 12.76 -1.13 -11.91
N PHE A 152 12.85 -2.24 -11.17
CA PHE A 152 13.07 -2.24 -9.73
C PHE A 152 14.41 -1.60 -9.34
N MET A 153 15.49 -1.93 -10.05
CA MET A 153 16.81 -1.28 -9.85
C MET A 153 16.73 0.23 -10.08
N ARG A 154 16.01 0.66 -11.11
CA ARG A 154 15.80 2.09 -11.43
C ARG A 154 15.06 2.79 -10.29
N THR A 155 13.97 2.20 -9.79
CA THR A 155 13.23 2.71 -8.61
C THR A 155 14.17 2.85 -7.40
N GLY A 156 14.99 1.85 -7.13
CA GLY A 156 15.95 1.88 -6.03
C GLY A 156 17.01 2.99 -6.18
N ILE A 157 17.62 3.11 -7.36
CA ILE A 157 18.74 4.03 -7.63
C ILE A 157 18.27 5.48 -7.79
N ARG A 158 17.17 5.71 -8.53
CA ARG A 158 16.68 7.06 -8.88
C ARG A 158 15.65 7.60 -7.90
N GLY A 159 14.94 6.70 -7.19
CA GLY A 159 13.89 7.03 -6.22
C GLY A 159 14.34 6.83 -4.78
N ILE A 160 14.35 5.60 -4.31
CA ILE A 160 14.46 5.27 -2.88
C ILE A 160 15.76 5.77 -2.23
N LYS A 161 16.91 5.49 -2.87
CA LYS A 161 18.23 5.89 -2.33
C LYS A 161 18.39 7.43 -2.27
N PRO A 162 18.07 8.20 -3.33
CA PRO A 162 18.07 9.67 -3.25
C PRO A 162 17.09 10.22 -2.24
N THR A 163 15.86 9.69 -2.15
CA THR A 163 14.87 10.11 -1.15
C THR A 163 15.44 10.01 0.25
N ARG A 164 15.98 8.85 0.63
CA ARG A 164 16.62 8.65 1.95
C ARG A 164 17.76 9.62 2.22
N LYS A 165 18.64 9.84 1.20
CA LYS A 165 19.74 10.80 1.29
C LYS A 165 19.25 12.23 1.47
N HIS A 166 18.18 12.62 0.77
CA HIS A 166 17.60 13.95 0.89
C HIS A 166 16.92 14.14 2.24
N LEU A 167 16.19 13.15 2.75
CA LEU A 167 15.60 13.19 4.09
C LEU A 167 16.67 13.33 5.19
N SER A 168 17.76 12.56 5.13
CA SER A 168 18.84 12.65 6.10
C SER A 168 19.55 14.01 6.10
N ASN A 169 19.47 14.76 5.00
CA ASN A 169 20.01 16.13 4.85
C ASN A 169 18.93 17.21 4.97
N ASN A 170 17.74 16.88 5.44
CA ASN A 170 16.57 17.77 5.58
C ASN A 170 16.20 18.52 4.28
N LYS A 171 16.47 17.92 3.12
CA LYS A 171 16.14 18.47 1.79
C LYS A 171 14.77 17.94 1.34
N ILE A 172 13.70 18.41 1.98
CA ILE A 172 12.34 17.84 1.87
C ILE A 172 11.82 17.85 0.44
N GLU A 173 11.87 18.98 -0.26
CA GLU A 173 11.37 19.09 -1.65
C GLU A 173 12.11 18.12 -2.60
N LYS A 174 13.43 17.97 -2.44
CA LYS A 174 14.20 17.01 -3.22
C LYS A 174 13.86 15.57 -2.86
N ALA A 175 13.48 15.30 -1.61
CA ALA A 175 13.04 13.97 -1.19
C ALA A 175 11.70 13.60 -1.82
N LYS A 176 10.71 14.53 -1.80
CA LYS A 176 9.40 14.35 -2.46
C LYS A 176 9.57 14.05 -3.95
N LEU A 177 10.32 14.91 -4.65
CA LEU A 177 10.57 14.73 -6.08
C LEU A 177 11.27 13.41 -6.41
N SER A 178 12.29 13.04 -5.62
CA SER A 178 12.99 11.75 -5.83
C SER A 178 12.07 10.57 -5.62
N PHE A 179 11.21 10.62 -4.59
CA PHE A 179 10.22 9.58 -4.33
C PHE A 179 9.25 9.44 -5.50
N ALA A 180 8.63 10.54 -5.94
CA ALA A 180 7.68 10.56 -7.04
C ALA A 180 8.30 9.99 -8.33
N ASN A 181 9.48 10.48 -8.73
CA ASN A 181 10.21 9.98 -9.91
C ASN A 181 10.52 8.48 -9.85
N GLY A 182 10.84 7.98 -8.65
CA GLY A 182 11.14 6.56 -8.44
C GLY A 182 9.93 5.67 -8.57
N ILE A 183 8.80 6.09 -8.04
CA ILE A 183 7.57 5.29 -8.01
C ILE A 183 6.80 5.39 -9.33
N ILE A 184 6.75 6.57 -9.95
CA ILE A 184 6.13 6.76 -11.28
C ILE A 184 6.99 6.10 -12.39
N GLY A 185 8.32 6.08 -12.20
CA GLY A 185 9.24 5.41 -13.12
C GLY A 185 9.84 6.30 -14.21
N HIS A 186 9.40 7.56 -14.30
CA HIS A 186 9.95 8.59 -15.19
C HIS A 186 10.04 9.94 -14.47
N PRO A 187 10.79 10.92 -15.01
CA PRO A 187 10.85 12.25 -14.46
C PRO A 187 9.48 12.95 -14.48
N VAL A 188 9.12 13.56 -13.35
CA VAL A 188 7.96 14.43 -13.18
C VAL A 188 8.36 15.64 -12.36
N THR A 189 7.56 16.70 -12.39
CA THR A 189 7.64 17.82 -11.46
C THR A 189 6.56 17.67 -10.37
N LEU A 190 6.68 18.37 -9.25
CA LEU A 190 5.72 18.22 -8.16
C LEU A 190 4.32 18.78 -8.51
N ASP A 191 4.25 19.76 -9.37
CA ASP A 191 3.02 20.38 -9.87
C ASP A 191 2.27 19.51 -10.90
N GLU A 192 2.92 18.52 -11.48
CA GLU A 192 2.28 17.51 -12.34
C GLU A 192 1.60 16.38 -11.55
N LEU A 193 1.87 16.29 -10.25
CA LEU A 193 1.29 15.24 -9.42
C LEU A 193 -0.19 15.50 -9.13
N ASN A 194 -0.94 14.38 -8.98
CA ASN A 194 -2.29 14.46 -8.42
C ASN A 194 -2.26 15.23 -7.09
N PRO A 195 -3.16 16.21 -6.87
CA PRO A 195 -3.16 17.04 -5.65
C PRO A 195 -3.21 16.23 -4.35
N VAL A 196 -3.93 15.11 -4.31
CA VAL A 196 -4.00 14.23 -3.12
C VAL A 196 -2.65 13.56 -2.87
N MET A 197 -1.97 13.12 -3.93
CA MET A 197 -0.63 12.55 -3.83
C MET A 197 0.38 13.60 -3.33
N LEU A 198 0.35 14.82 -3.90
CA LEU A 198 1.22 15.91 -3.47
C LEU A 198 1.00 16.24 -1.99
N GLN A 199 -0.25 16.38 -1.56
CA GLN A 199 -0.59 16.63 -0.15
C GLN A 199 -0.09 15.50 0.76
N GLY A 200 -0.24 14.24 0.33
CA GLY A 200 0.32 13.10 1.07
C GLY A 200 1.84 13.17 1.23
N LEU A 201 2.56 13.56 0.16
CA LEU A 201 4.01 13.78 0.21
C LEU A 201 4.39 14.94 1.14
N ASP A 202 3.64 16.03 1.12
CA ASP A 202 3.89 17.20 1.97
C ASP A 202 3.83 16.86 3.45
N ASP A 203 2.82 16.09 3.83
CA ASP A 203 2.56 15.76 5.22
C ASP A 203 3.38 14.54 5.70
N ASN A 204 3.61 13.55 4.84
CA ASN A 204 4.05 12.22 5.26
C ASN A 204 5.45 11.80 4.80
N ILE A 205 6.14 12.56 3.92
CA ILE A 205 7.42 12.10 3.33
C ILE A 205 8.48 11.69 4.36
N LYS A 206 8.44 12.26 5.56
CA LYS A 206 9.37 11.92 6.65
C LYS A 206 9.14 10.51 7.20
N THR A 207 7.93 9.97 7.12
CA THR A 207 7.61 8.60 7.60
C THR A 207 8.32 7.56 6.74
N PHE A 208 8.58 7.87 5.46
CA PHE A 208 9.29 6.99 4.55
C PHE A 208 10.69 6.61 5.04
N ALA A 209 11.32 7.45 5.86
CA ALA A 209 12.62 7.13 6.45
C ALA A 209 12.58 5.89 7.36
N ALA A 210 11.47 5.67 8.09
CA ALA A 210 11.24 4.49 8.92
C ALA A 210 10.82 3.28 8.07
N GLU A 211 9.81 3.44 7.22
CA GLU A 211 9.29 2.38 6.36
C GLU A 211 10.38 1.75 5.49
N SER A 212 11.17 2.57 4.80
CA SER A 212 12.18 2.10 3.85
C SER A 212 13.35 1.33 4.48
N LYS A 213 13.55 1.44 5.81
CA LYS A 213 14.58 0.67 6.53
C LYS A 213 14.16 -0.76 6.80
N THR A 214 12.87 -1.00 6.98
CA THR A 214 12.32 -2.24 7.54
C THR A 214 11.42 -3.00 6.57
N ALA A 215 11.08 -2.42 5.42
CA ALA A 215 10.16 -3.01 4.44
C ALA A 215 10.54 -4.44 3.98
N PHE A 216 11.82 -4.79 3.97
CA PHE A 216 12.31 -6.12 3.60
C PHE A 216 12.38 -7.13 4.78
N ALA A 217 12.10 -6.69 6.01
CA ALA A 217 12.35 -7.51 7.20
C ALA A 217 11.19 -8.44 7.56
N TYR A 218 9.99 -8.22 7.01
CA TYR A 218 8.83 -9.05 7.31
C TYR A 218 9.01 -10.47 6.78
N PRO A 219 8.72 -11.52 7.59
CA PRO A 219 9.05 -12.90 7.26
C PRO A 219 8.04 -13.61 6.34
N LEU A 220 7.23 -12.89 5.57
CA LEU A 220 6.30 -13.49 4.61
C LEU A 220 7.06 -14.35 3.59
N THR A 221 6.59 -15.56 3.36
CA THR A 221 7.21 -16.51 2.43
C THR A 221 6.25 -16.89 1.29
N ILE A 222 6.81 -17.32 0.16
CA ILE A 222 5.99 -17.85 -0.93
C ILE A 222 5.20 -19.08 -0.47
N GLU A 223 5.77 -19.88 0.43
CA GLU A 223 5.09 -21.06 0.97
C GLU A 223 3.89 -20.68 1.85
N SER A 224 4.02 -19.66 2.73
CA SER A 224 2.88 -19.22 3.55
C SER A 224 1.77 -18.63 2.68
N MET A 225 2.13 -17.85 1.64
CA MET A 225 1.15 -17.31 0.68
C MET A 225 0.38 -18.41 -0.06
N ARG A 226 1.02 -19.52 -0.45
CA ARG A 226 0.34 -20.68 -1.07
C ARG A 226 -0.71 -21.34 -0.19
N LYS A 227 -0.63 -21.15 1.11
CA LYS A 227 -1.58 -21.73 2.09
C LYS A 227 -2.76 -20.79 2.40
N MET A 228 -2.69 -19.53 1.94
CA MET A 228 -3.76 -18.55 2.19
C MET A 228 -5.00 -18.91 1.37
N LYS A 229 -6.15 -19.00 2.05
CA LYS A 229 -7.46 -19.32 1.42
C LYS A 229 -8.37 -18.10 1.27
N VAL A 230 -7.82 -16.91 1.47
CA VAL A 230 -8.58 -15.65 1.36
C VAL A 230 -8.79 -15.33 -0.11
N LYS A 231 -10.05 -15.14 -0.52
CA LYS A 231 -10.40 -14.71 -1.88
C LYS A 231 -9.78 -13.33 -2.16
N THR A 232 -8.91 -13.25 -3.15
CA THR A 232 -8.05 -12.08 -3.36
C THR A 232 -8.23 -11.48 -4.75
N LEU A 233 -8.41 -10.16 -4.82
CA LEU A 233 -8.33 -9.38 -6.04
C LEU A 233 -6.99 -8.65 -6.10
N LEU A 234 -6.28 -8.81 -7.20
CA LEU A 234 -5.06 -8.09 -7.50
C LEU A 234 -5.35 -7.08 -8.60
N LEU A 235 -4.94 -5.83 -8.38
CA LEU A 235 -5.08 -4.75 -9.34
C LEU A 235 -3.69 -4.29 -9.77
N GLU A 236 -3.46 -4.21 -11.09
CA GLU A 236 -2.23 -3.68 -11.68
C GLU A 236 -2.57 -2.59 -12.70
N SER A 237 -1.66 -1.63 -12.87
CA SER A 237 -1.69 -0.67 -13.98
C SER A 237 -0.84 -1.17 -15.14
N ASP A 238 -1.29 -0.87 -16.36
CA ASP A 238 -0.53 -1.13 -17.58
C ASP A 238 0.66 -0.16 -17.78
N LYS A 239 0.68 0.96 -17.05
CA LYS A 239 1.70 2.03 -17.19
C LYS A 239 2.63 2.19 -15.99
N SER A 240 2.38 1.47 -14.91
CA SER A 240 3.28 1.45 -13.75
C SER A 240 4.63 0.79 -14.06
N PRO A 241 5.67 1.05 -13.26
CA PRO A 241 6.93 0.34 -13.36
C PRO A 241 6.76 -1.19 -13.33
N ASN A 242 7.36 -1.90 -14.28
CA ASN A 242 7.13 -3.32 -14.55
C ASN A 242 7.28 -4.25 -13.32
N TRP A 243 8.04 -3.82 -12.30
CA TRP A 243 8.21 -4.64 -11.10
C TRP A 243 6.93 -4.77 -10.27
N PHE A 244 5.99 -3.81 -10.34
CA PHE A 244 4.67 -3.94 -9.70
C PHE A 244 3.84 -5.01 -10.40
N ALA A 245 3.75 -4.94 -11.74
CA ALA A 245 3.06 -5.96 -12.53
C ALA A 245 3.68 -7.35 -12.34
N TYR A 246 5.01 -7.45 -12.23
CA TYR A 246 5.70 -8.70 -11.91
C TYR A 246 5.25 -9.26 -10.56
N ILE A 247 5.14 -8.44 -9.51
CA ILE A 247 4.64 -8.87 -8.21
C ILE A 247 3.18 -9.33 -8.32
N CYS A 248 2.30 -8.55 -8.94
CA CYS A 248 0.88 -8.89 -9.09
C CYS A 248 0.68 -10.22 -9.83
N LYS A 249 1.38 -10.45 -10.95
CA LYS A 249 1.34 -11.70 -11.70
C LYS A 249 1.85 -12.90 -10.90
N ASN A 250 2.90 -12.72 -10.11
CA ASN A 250 3.41 -13.80 -9.25
C ASN A 250 2.51 -14.06 -8.05
N LEU A 251 1.88 -13.05 -7.45
CA LEU A 251 0.86 -13.24 -6.43
C LEU A 251 -0.34 -14.02 -6.98
N ALA A 252 -0.84 -13.64 -8.18
CA ALA A 252 -1.95 -14.34 -8.84
C ALA A 252 -1.68 -15.83 -9.08
N ARG A 253 -0.41 -16.19 -9.33
CA ARG A 253 0.02 -17.60 -9.50
C ARG A 253 0.26 -18.33 -8.18
N THR A 254 0.47 -17.59 -7.09
CA THR A 254 0.88 -18.12 -5.80
C THR A 254 -0.30 -18.31 -4.86
N LEU A 255 -1.22 -17.33 -4.82
CA LEU A 255 -2.42 -17.38 -4.00
C LEU A 255 -3.44 -18.34 -4.63
N PRO A 256 -4.02 -19.28 -3.86
CA PRO A 256 -4.93 -20.30 -4.39
C PRO A 256 -6.22 -19.74 -4.99
N ASP A 257 -6.75 -18.64 -4.44
CA ASP A 257 -8.00 -18.00 -4.88
C ASP A 257 -7.72 -16.52 -5.17
N ALA A 258 -7.07 -16.27 -6.31
CA ALA A 258 -6.71 -14.92 -6.71
C ALA A 258 -7.15 -14.60 -8.14
N LYS A 259 -7.73 -13.42 -8.31
CA LYS A 259 -8.09 -12.83 -9.61
C LYS A 259 -7.19 -11.61 -9.87
N LEU A 260 -6.61 -11.51 -11.05
CA LEU A 260 -5.83 -10.37 -11.50
C LEU A 260 -6.62 -9.55 -12.50
N VAL A 261 -6.71 -8.25 -12.28
CA VAL A 261 -7.37 -7.28 -13.17
C VAL A 261 -6.40 -6.13 -13.45
N SER A 262 -6.24 -5.77 -14.70
CA SER A 262 -5.51 -4.58 -15.13
C SER A 262 -6.48 -3.41 -15.25
N ILE A 263 -6.12 -2.25 -14.69
CA ILE A 263 -6.84 -0.99 -14.81
C ILE A 263 -5.97 -0.03 -15.61
N GLU A 264 -6.55 0.62 -16.61
CA GLU A 264 -5.84 1.68 -17.32
C GLU A 264 -5.67 2.89 -16.41
N ALA A 265 -4.42 3.14 -16.00
CA ALA A 265 -4.07 4.23 -15.11
C ALA A 265 -2.65 4.74 -15.45
N PRO A 266 -2.43 6.06 -15.53
CA PRO A 266 -1.13 6.63 -15.91
C PRO A 266 -0.05 6.41 -14.87
N THR A 267 -0.40 6.12 -13.61
CA THR A 267 0.56 5.94 -12.53
C THR A 267 0.24 4.75 -11.63
N HIS A 268 1.02 4.59 -10.58
CA HIS A 268 0.89 3.58 -9.54
C HIS A 268 -0.34 3.77 -8.61
N TRP A 269 -1.06 4.90 -8.71
CA TRP A 269 -2.21 5.24 -7.86
C TRP A 269 -3.53 5.05 -8.63
N LEU A 270 -3.89 3.79 -8.94
CA LEU A 270 -5.06 3.44 -9.74
C LEU A 270 -6.35 4.04 -9.14
N HIS A 271 -6.49 4.02 -7.82
CA HIS A 271 -7.63 4.57 -7.10
C HIS A 271 -7.78 6.09 -7.22
N LEU A 272 -6.69 6.83 -7.50
CA LEU A 272 -6.69 8.27 -7.76
C LEU A 272 -6.81 8.61 -9.24
N ASP A 273 -6.19 7.81 -10.10
CA ASP A 273 -6.09 8.06 -11.53
C ASP A 273 -7.34 7.60 -12.30
N SER A 274 -7.93 6.49 -11.88
CA SER A 274 -9.10 5.87 -12.50
C SER A 274 -10.15 5.45 -11.45
N PRO A 275 -10.65 6.41 -10.62
CA PRO A 275 -11.46 6.10 -9.45
C PRO A 275 -12.78 5.40 -9.80
N VAL A 276 -13.41 5.74 -10.91
CA VAL A 276 -14.69 5.13 -11.35
C VAL A 276 -14.50 3.65 -11.66
N GLU A 277 -13.48 3.32 -12.44
CA GLU A 277 -13.19 1.93 -12.81
C GLU A 277 -12.68 1.13 -11.62
N PHE A 278 -11.81 1.72 -10.79
CA PHE A 278 -11.36 1.12 -9.54
C PHE A 278 -12.56 0.75 -8.65
N ASN A 279 -13.44 1.71 -8.38
CA ASN A 279 -14.61 1.51 -7.54
C ASN A 279 -15.51 0.40 -8.10
N ARG A 280 -15.79 0.43 -9.41
CA ARG A 280 -16.62 -0.57 -10.09
C ARG A 280 -16.05 -1.98 -9.96
N VAL A 281 -14.75 -2.15 -10.20
CA VAL A 281 -14.08 -3.47 -10.15
C VAL A 281 -14.06 -4.00 -8.71
N VAL A 282 -13.70 -3.16 -7.73
CA VAL A 282 -13.59 -3.56 -6.32
C VAL A 282 -14.97 -3.86 -5.72
N MET A 283 -15.98 -3.00 -5.97
CA MET A 283 -17.34 -3.22 -5.45
C MET A 283 -17.96 -4.49 -6.01
N ASN A 284 -17.80 -4.75 -7.31
CA ASN A 284 -18.26 -6.00 -7.92
C ASN A 284 -17.63 -7.21 -7.23
N PHE A 285 -16.31 -7.20 -7.02
CA PHE A 285 -15.61 -8.30 -6.36
C PHE A 285 -16.03 -8.51 -4.90
N ILE A 286 -16.24 -7.44 -4.15
CA ILE A 286 -16.72 -7.52 -2.75
C ILE A 286 -18.15 -8.07 -2.69
N SER A 287 -18.98 -7.77 -3.68
CA SER A 287 -20.37 -8.21 -3.75
C SER A 287 -20.54 -9.63 -4.29
N GLU A 288 -19.50 -10.23 -4.89
CA GLU A 288 -19.53 -11.65 -5.28
C GLU A 288 -19.69 -12.55 -4.07
N ALA A 289 -20.55 -13.57 -4.16
CA ALA A 289 -20.80 -14.56 -3.10
C ALA A 289 -19.54 -15.41 -2.78
#